data_49eb42f6719ecb84fe848a5cd4ebfd7f
#
_entry.id   49eb42f6719ecb84fe848a5cd4ebfd7f
#
_cell.length_a   1.000
_cell.length_b   1.000
_cell.length_c   1.000
_cell.angle_alpha   90.00
_cell.angle_beta   90.00
_cell.angle_gamma   90.00
#
_symmetry.space_group_name_H-M   'P 1'
#
loop_
_entity.id
_entity.type
_entity.pdbx_description
1 polymer ?
#
loop_
_entity_poly.entity_id
_entity_poly.type
_entity_poly.pdbx_seq_one_letter_code
_entity_poly.pdbx_strand_id
1 'polypeptide(L)'
;MPTKSIFYHRTNHKKFPVNNRWFWLIIIISVSWVLSLWANFYLPQLARIIGFQSSIAVPEVLTEINSQRTEANLLPLKLNDQLSEAAWEKAQDMMNRQYWSHNSPDGFEPWIFLDRVGYNYKFAGENLARNFSDTNQMVQAWMSSPTHKENILNPEYTEIGIAVLSGSYQDNPTTLVVNFFGKPLNSPNIGQESGTNSENSLANSQTNETQVAGARVQAAEQIILPTAAPATIITSANLYQLGLITITTIVITSSLKLFSQPKNRKSK
;
A
#
# COMPACT_ATOMS: atom_id res chain seq x y z
N MET A 1 -9.30 89.12 46.77
CA MET A 1 -9.06 88.28 45.57
C MET A 1 -9.80 86.98 45.82
N PRO A 2 -10.81 86.59 45.01
CA PRO A 2 -11.58 85.36 45.22
C PRO A 2 -10.90 84.18 44.52
N THR A 3 -10.68 83.10 45.29
CA THR A 3 -10.14 81.84 44.85
C THR A 3 -11.23 81.11 44.07
N LYS A 4 -10.96 80.81 42.80
CA LYS A 4 -11.79 79.93 41.96
C LYS A 4 -11.58 78.43 42.41
N SER A 5 -12.64 77.80 42.91
CA SER A 5 -12.68 76.35 43.11
C SER A 5 -12.92 75.67 41.78
N ILE A 6 -12.01 74.79 41.38
CA ILE A 6 -12.12 73.95 40.20
C ILE A 6 -12.95 72.73 40.59
N PHE A 7 -14.16 72.57 40.07
CA PHE A 7 -14.97 71.39 40.21
C PHE A 7 -14.48 70.34 39.24
N TYR A 8 -13.84 69.23 39.79
CA TYR A 8 -13.53 68.06 39.02
C TYR A 8 -14.81 67.26 38.79
N HIS A 9 -15.25 67.24 37.54
CA HIS A 9 -16.38 66.39 37.13
C HIS A 9 -15.90 64.93 37.05
N ARG A 10 -16.28 64.12 38.02
CA ARG A 10 -15.98 62.68 38.07
C ARG A 10 -16.87 62.01 37.06
N THR A 11 -16.37 61.68 35.86
CA THR A 11 -17.05 60.87 34.87
C THR A 11 -17.20 59.46 35.41
N ASN A 12 -18.41 59.09 35.75
CA ASN A 12 -18.77 57.73 36.17
C ASN A 12 -18.81 56.82 34.91
N HIS A 13 -17.71 56.17 34.59
CA HIS A 13 -17.70 55.13 33.59
C HIS A 13 -18.57 53.97 34.08
N LYS A 14 -19.80 53.88 33.57
CA LYS A 14 -20.64 52.69 33.74
C LYS A 14 -19.90 51.49 33.19
N LYS A 15 -19.33 50.67 34.06
CA LYS A 15 -18.82 49.34 33.66
C LYS A 15 -20.02 48.52 33.22
N PHE A 16 -20.14 48.31 31.92
CA PHE A 16 -21.12 47.37 31.38
C PHE A 16 -20.76 45.99 31.94
N PRO A 17 -21.68 45.28 32.60
CA PRO A 17 -21.38 43.91 33.03
C PRO A 17 -21.25 43.05 31.78
N VAL A 18 -20.04 42.76 31.37
CA VAL A 18 -19.79 41.78 30.33
C VAL A 18 -20.37 40.46 30.86
N ASN A 19 -21.43 40.00 30.27
CA ASN A 19 -22.03 38.74 30.67
C ASN A 19 -21.03 37.62 30.26
N ASN A 20 -20.18 37.23 31.19
CA ASN A 20 -19.10 36.23 30.99
C ASN A 20 -19.59 34.94 30.32
N ARG A 21 -20.91 34.66 30.37
CA ARG A 21 -21.52 33.48 29.73
C ARG A 21 -21.44 33.55 28.19
N TRP A 22 -21.67 34.69 27.58
CA TRP A 22 -21.53 34.88 26.13
C TRP A 22 -20.09 34.81 25.68
N PHE A 23 -19.18 35.33 26.43
CA PHE A 23 -17.74 35.25 26.16
C PHE A 23 -17.25 33.78 26.14
N TRP A 24 -17.64 32.98 27.13
CA TRP A 24 -17.30 31.56 27.16
C TRP A 24 -17.96 30.74 26.03
N LEU A 25 -19.20 31.08 25.64
CA LEU A 25 -19.86 30.44 24.50
C LEU A 25 -19.14 30.70 23.18
N ILE A 26 -18.69 31.93 22.94
CA ILE A 26 -17.93 32.30 21.74
C ILE A 26 -16.60 31.53 21.72
N ILE A 27 -15.93 31.42 22.86
CA ILE A 27 -14.68 30.63 22.96
C ILE A 27 -14.93 29.14 22.65
N ILE A 28 -15.95 28.55 23.24
CA ILE A 28 -16.29 27.15 23.01
C ILE A 28 -16.61 26.89 21.53
N ILE A 29 -17.39 27.76 20.91
CA ILE A 29 -17.72 27.64 19.49
C ILE A 29 -16.46 27.77 18.61
N SER A 30 -15.59 28.76 18.91
CA SER A 30 -14.37 28.98 18.14
C SER A 30 -13.39 27.81 18.29
N VAL A 31 -13.22 27.28 19.49
CA VAL A 31 -12.37 26.11 19.75
C VAL A 31 -12.93 24.87 19.04
N SER A 32 -14.24 24.65 19.10
CA SER A 32 -14.89 23.54 18.40
C SER A 32 -14.72 23.66 16.87
N TRP A 33 -14.78 24.87 16.33
CA TRP A 33 -14.56 25.14 14.90
C TRP A 33 -13.11 24.83 14.49
N VAL A 34 -12.16 25.30 15.28
CA VAL A 34 -10.72 25.03 15.04
C VAL A 34 -10.43 23.54 15.13
N LEU A 35 -10.96 22.83 16.13
CA LEU A 35 -10.81 21.38 16.27
C LEU A 35 -11.46 20.63 15.10
N SER A 36 -12.61 21.09 14.61
CA SER A 36 -13.27 20.49 13.44
C SER A 36 -12.46 20.69 12.16
N LEU A 37 -11.90 21.87 11.94
CA LEU A 37 -11.00 22.12 10.80
C LEU A 37 -9.73 21.27 10.90
N TRP A 38 -9.13 21.20 12.09
CA TRP A 38 -7.96 20.35 12.34
C TRP A 38 -8.27 18.88 12.09
N ALA A 39 -9.39 18.37 12.60
CA ALA A 39 -9.81 16.99 12.38
C ALA A 39 -10.07 16.69 10.90
N ASN A 40 -10.71 17.59 10.16
CA ASN A 40 -10.93 17.41 8.72
C ASN A 40 -9.63 17.36 7.91
N PHE A 41 -8.59 18.08 8.36
CA PHE A 41 -7.31 18.12 7.66
C PHE A 41 -6.41 16.90 8.01
N TYR A 42 -6.35 16.53 9.30
CA TYR A 42 -5.38 15.51 9.77
C TYR A 42 -5.94 14.08 9.86
N LEU A 43 -7.23 13.89 10.17
CA LEU A 43 -7.81 12.54 10.29
C LEU A 43 -7.79 11.74 8.97
N PRO A 44 -8.04 12.32 7.79
CA PRO A 44 -7.93 11.57 6.54
C PRO A 44 -6.51 11.11 6.24
N GLN A 45 -5.50 11.88 6.65
CA GLN A 45 -4.10 11.51 6.48
C GLN A 45 -3.70 10.34 7.38
N LEU A 46 -4.17 10.35 8.63
CA LEU A 46 -3.97 9.24 9.57
C LEU A 46 -4.72 7.98 9.10
N ALA A 47 -5.93 8.10 8.60
CA ALA A 47 -6.68 6.97 8.05
C ALA A 47 -6.00 6.35 6.82
N ARG A 48 -5.33 7.13 5.98
CA ARG A 48 -4.50 6.64 4.88
C ARG A 48 -3.31 5.80 5.36
N ILE A 49 -2.68 6.20 6.47
CA ILE A 49 -1.51 5.50 7.03
C ILE A 49 -1.94 4.20 7.74
N ILE A 50 -3.09 4.19 8.40
CA ILE A 50 -3.57 3.06 9.21
C ILE A 50 -4.40 2.07 8.36
N GLY A 51 -5.01 2.52 7.26
CA GLY A 51 -6.01 1.74 6.50
C GLY A 51 -5.46 0.75 5.49
N PHE A 52 -4.16 0.79 5.15
CA PHE A 52 -3.55 -0.11 4.18
C PHE A 52 -2.41 -0.90 4.83
N GLN A 53 -2.76 -1.87 5.66
CA GLN A 53 -1.82 -2.90 6.09
C GLN A 53 -2.01 -4.12 5.18
N SER A 54 -1.10 -4.28 4.22
CA SER A 54 -0.96 -5.55 3.52
C SER A 54 -0.34 -6.56 4.48
N SER A 55 -0.97 -7.71 4.66
CA SER A 55 -0.41 -8.83 5.42
C SER A 55 0.48 -9.74 4.55
N ILE A 56 0.77 -9.31 3.31
CA ILE A 56 1.58 -10.11 2.39
C ILE A 56 3.03 -10.10 2.85
N ALA A 57 3.58 -11.28 3.11
CA ALA A 57 4.97 -11.47 3.47
C ALA A 57 5.65 -12.49 2.54
N VAL A 58 6.94 -12.30 2.27
CA VAL A 58 7.71 -13.15 1.36
C VAL A 58 7.60 -14.65 1.70
N PRO A 59 7.73 -15.08 2.98
CA PRO A 59 7.61 -16.51 3.32
C PRO A 59 6.22 -17.09 3.02
N GLU A 60 5.17 -16.29 3.19
CA GLU A 60 3.79 -16.70 2.92
C GLU A 60 3.55 -16.85 1.43
N VAL A 61 4.06 -15.91 0.61
CA VAL A 61 3.97 -16.00 -0.86
C VAL A 61 4.67 -17.24 -1.37
N LEU A 62 5.89 -17.53 -0.87
CA LEU A 62 6.64 -18.72 -1.23
C LEU A 62 5.89 -20.01 -0.85
N THR A 63 5.32 -20.03 0.35
CA THR A 63 4.58 -21.18 0.87
C THR A 63 3.35 -21.46 0.00
N GLU A 64 2.58 -20.43 -0.31
CA GLU A 64 1.35 -20.58 -1.08
C GLU A 64 1.64 -21.00 -2.53
N ILE A 65 2.65 -20.40 -3.18
CA ILE A 65 3.09 -20.82 -4.53
C ILE A 65 3.54 -22.28 -4.51
N ASN A 66 4.33 -22.69 -3.51
CA ASN A 66 4.80 -24.06 -3.40
C ASN A 66 3.68 -25.05 -3.07
N SER A 67 2.62 -24.64 -2.37
CA SER A 67 1.40 -25.45 -2.20
C SER A 67 0.76 -25.74 -3.56
N GLN A 68 0.56 -24.72 -4.40
CA GLN A 68 -0.01 -24.88 -5.74
C GLN A 68 0.84 -25.80 -6.63
N ARG A 69 2.16 -25.71 -6.54
CA ARG A 69 3.08 -26.60 -7.25
C ARG A 69 2.99 -28.04 -6.76
N THR A 70 2.95 -28.23 -5.46
CA THR A 70 2.84 -29.57 -4.85
C THR A 70 1.52 -30.25 -5.25
N GLU A 71 0.40 -29.51 -5.25
CA GLU A 71 -0.89 -29.98 -5.72
C GLU A 71 -0.86 -30.42 -7.20
N ALA A 72 0.02 -29.78 -7.99
CA ALA A 72 0.26 -30.12 -9.40
C ALA A 72 1.38 -31.18 -9.58
N ASN A 73 1.86 -31.82 -8.50
CA ASN A 73 2.95 -32.81 -8.51
C ASN A 73 4.29 -32.26 -9.04
N LEU A 74 4.55 -30.97 -8.84
CA LEU A 74 5.80 -30.31 -9.18
C LEU A 74 6.69 -30.13 -7.94
N LEU A 75 8.00 -30.10 -8.16
CA LEU A 75 8.96 -29.79 -7.09
C LEU A 75 8.78 -28.34 -6.61
N PRO A 76 8.90 -28.09 -5.30
CA PRO A 76 8.85 -26.75 -4.76
C PRO A 76 10.02 -25.89 -5.25
N LEU A 77 9.76 -24.61 -5.46
CA LEU A 77 10.78 -23.61 -5.78
C LEU A 77 11.59 -23.25 -4.54
N LYS A 78 12.88 -23.02 -4.72
CA LYS A 78 13.78 -22.51 -3.69
C LYS A 78 13.88 -21.01 -3.79
N LEU A 79 13.80 -20.31 -2.65
CA LEU A 79 14.06 -18.89 -2.62
C LEU A 79 15.52 -18.63 -3.00
N ASN A 80 15.74 -17.67 -3.91
CA ASN A 80 17.06 -17.28 -4.39
C ASN A 80 17.27 -15.79 -4.13
N ASP A 81 18.39 -15.43 -3.52
CA ASP A 81 18.67 -14.06 -3.08
C ASP A 81 18.89 -13.11 -4.28
N GLN A 82 19.56 -13.56 -5.35
CA GLN A 82 19.77 -12.74 -6.55
C GLN A 82 18.44 -12.45 -7.25
N LEU A 83 17.56 -13.46 -7.38
CA LEU A 83 16.22 -13.24 -7.93
C LEU A 83 15.39 -12.32 -7.03
N SER A 84 15.54 -12.41 -5.70
CA SER A 84 14.84 -11.54 -4.76
C SER A 84 15.32 -10.09 -4.84
N GLU A 85 16.63 -9.88 -5.03
CA GLU A 85 17.22 -8.56 -5.27
C GLU A 85 16.71 -7.97 -6.59
N ALA A 86 16.71 -8.75 -7.67
CA ALA A 86 16.15 -8.33 -8.96
C ALA A 86 14.67 -7.93 -8.84
N ALA A 87 13.88 -8.73 -8.11
CA ALA A 87 12.47 -8.44 -7.86
C ALA A 87 12.29 -7.14 -7.05
N TRP A 88 13.17 -6.92 -6.08
CA TRP A 88 13.18 -5.68 -5.30
C TRP A 88 13.53 -4.47 -6.13
N GLU A 89 14.59 -4.53 -6.96
CA GLU A 89 14.94 -3.45 -7.89
C GLU A 89 13.78 -3.13 -8.84
N LYS A 90 13.12 -4.16 -9.39
CA LYS A 90 11.95 -3.99 -10.26
C LYS A 90 10.80 -3.32 -9.53
N ALA A 91 10.48 -3.75 -8.31
CA ALA A 91 9.43 -3.15 -7.50
C ALA A 91 9.72 -1.67 -7.19
N GLN A 92 10.98 -1.35 -6.86
CA GLN A 92 11.42 0.02 -6.62
C GLN A 92 11.34 0.87 -7.89
N ASP A 93 11.76 0.35 -9.04
CA ASP A 93 11.70 1.06 -10.32
C ASP A 93 10.25 1.41 -10.66
N MET A 94 9.34 0.44 -10.55
CA MET A 94 7.91 0.68 -10.76
C MET A 94 7.33 1.73 -9.80
N MET A 95 7.67 1.65 -8.51
CA MET A 95 7.17 2.58 -7.49
C MET A 95 7.73 3.99 -7.68
N ASN A 96 9.03 4.12 -7.92
CA ASN A 96 9.71 5.42 -8.07
C ASN A 96 9.31 6.13 -9.36
N ARG A 97 9.14 5.38 -10.45
CA ARG A 97 8.80 5.91 -11.77
C ARG A 97 7.29 5.88 -12.06
N GLN A 98 6.48 5.45 -11.09
CA GLN A 98 5.02 5.47 -11.14
C GLN A 98 4.45 4.77 -12.38
N TYR A 99 4.99 3.61 -12.75
CA TYR A 99 4.45 2.78 -13.82
C TYR A 99 4.07 1.38 -13.34
N TRP A 100 3.15 0.74 -14.07
CA TRP A 100 2.71 -0.62 -13.84
C TRP A 100 2.78 -1.40 -15.14
N SER A 101 3.87 -2.10 -15.35
CA SER A 101 4.15 -2.86 -16.57
C SER A 101 5.32 -3.82 -16.37
N HIS A 102 5.33 -4.93 -17.13
CA HIS A 102 6.51 -5.78 -17.24
C HIS A 102 7.69 -4.98 -17.81
N ASN A 103 7.48 -4.26 -18.91
CA ASN A 103 8.52 -3.43 -19.50
C ASN A 103 8.61 -2.07 -18.81
N SER A 104 9.82 -1.56 -18.68
CA SER A 104 10.04 -0.21 -18.18
C SER A 104 9.55 0.85 -19.19
N PRO A 105 9.32 2.10 -18.76
CA PRO A 105 8.95 3.18 -19.68
C PRO A 105 9.99 3.46 -20.79
N ASP A 106 11.24 3.05 -20.57
CA ASP A 106 12.32 3.16 -21.56
C ASP A 106 12.35 1.98 -22.54
N GLY A 107 11.39 1.05 -22.43
CA GLY A 107 11.27 -0.11 -23.30
C GLY A 107 12.13 -1.30 -22.91
N PHE A 108 12.84 -1.27 -21.77
CA PHE A 108 13.59 -2.42 -21.29
C PHE A 108 12.66 -3.51 -20.77
N GLU A 109 12.93 -4.73 -21.17
CA GLU A 109 12.27 -5.94 -20.66
C GLU A 109 12.66 -6.19 -19.20
N PRO A 110 11.86 -6.94 -18.41
CA PRO A 110 12.13 -7.18 -16.99
C PRO A 110 13.44 -7.92 -16.75
N TRP A 111 13.99 -8.60 -17.74
CA TRP A 111 15.23 -9.37 -17.65
C TRP A 111 16.47 -8.52 -17.33
N ILE A 112 16.41 -7.22 -17.59
CA ILE A 112 17.49 -6.30 -17.23
C ILE A 112 17.79 -6.29 -15.72
N PHE A 113 16.80 -6.55 -14.89
CA PHE A 113 16.98 -6.65 -13.43
C PHE A 113 17.73 -7.93 -13.05
N LEU A 114 17.53 -9.04 -13.77
CA LEU A 114 18.28 -10.26 -13.61
C LEU A 114 19.74 -10.08 -14.02
N ASP A 115 19.97 -9.40 -15.12
CA ASP A 115 21.31 -9.11 -15.63
C ASP A 115 22.10 -8.22 -14.64
N ARG A 116 21.46 -7.22 -14.03
CA ARG A 116 22.08 -6.31 -13.06
C ARG A 116 22.61 -7.03 -11.83
N VAL A 117 21.86 -8.00 -11.34
CA VAL A 117 22.26 -8.82 -10.17
C VAL A 117 23.15 -10.00 -10.55
N GLY A 118 23.45 -10.17 -11.83
CA GLY A 118 24.30 -11.25 -12.34
C GLY A 118 23.66 -12.65 -12.26
N TYR A 119 22.32 -12.74 -12.28
CA TYR A 119 21.62 -14.01 -12.32
C TYR A 119 21.61 -14.58 -13.76
N ASN A 120 22.48 -15.53 -14.03
CA ASN A 120 22.55 -16.20 -15.32
C ASN A 120 21.54 -17.36 -15.37
N TYR A 121 20.60 -17.30 -16.27
CA TYR A 121 19.47 -18.21 -16.35
C TYR A 121 19.36 -18.94 -17.69
N LYS A 122 18.78 -20.14 -17.65
CA LYS A 122 18.30 -20.86 -18.82
C LYS A 122 16.85 -20.49 -19.12
N PHE A 123 16.05 -20.36 -18.08
CA PHE A 123 14.65 -19.95 -18.15
C PHE A 123 14.38 -18.91 -17.07
N ALA A 124 13.55 -17.92 -17.39
CA ALA A 124 13.07 -16.94 -16.46
C ALA A 124 11.61 -16.57 -16.76
N GLY A 125 10.88 -16.13 -15.74
CA GLY A 125 9.52 -15.66 -15.82
C GLY A 125 9.23 -14.59 -14.76
N GLU A 126 8.22 -13.76 -15.00
CA GLU A 126 7.82 -12.70 -14.06
C GLU A 126 6.31 -12.78 -13.80
N ASN A 127 5.91 -12.69 -12.52
CA ASN A 127 4.54 -12.40 -12.12
C ASN A 127 4.50 -11.11 -11.31
N LEU A 128 3.52 -10.26 -11.61
CA LEU A 128 3.27 -9.01 -10.93
C LEU A 128 1.90 -9.02 -10.27
N ALA A 129 1.80 -8.48 -9.05
CA ALA A 129 0.53 -8.18 -8.41
C ALA A 129 0.58 -6.84 -7.68
N ARG A 130 -0.57 -6.18 -7.57
CA ARG A 130 -0.72 -4.96 -6.77
C ARG A 130 -2.09 -4.87 -6.13
N ASN A 131 -2.18 -4.10 -5.03
CA ASN A 131 -3.41 -3.79 -4.31
C ASN A 131 -4.08 -4.99 -3.62
N PHE A 132 -3.35 -6.09 -3.45
CA PHE A 132 -3.79 -7.18 -2.61
C PHE A 132 -3.41 -6.89 -1.15
N SER A 133 -4.25 -7.31 -0.22
CA SER A 133 -4.00 -7.27 1.22
C SER A 133 -3.81 -8.66 1.83
N ASP A 134 -4.05 -9.71 1.04
CA ASP A 134 -4.02 -11.10 1.47
C ASP A 134 -3.28 -11.97 0.46
N THR A 135 -2.35 -12.81 0.96
CA THR A 135 -1.48 -13.65 0.13
C THR A 135 -2.27 -14.73 -0.62
N ASN A 136 -3.21 -15.39 0.04
CA ASN A 136 -3.98 -16.46 -0.59
C ASN A 136 -4.84 -15.91 -1.75
N GLN A 137 -5.55 -14.80 -1.52
CA GLN A 137 -6.34 -14.15 -2.58
C GLN A 137 -5.46 -13.75 -3.77
N MET A 138 -4.26 -13.24 -3.52
CA MET A 138 -3.32 -12.87 -4.56
C MET A 138 -2.88 -14.08 -5.39
N VAL A 139 -2.44 -15.15 -4.73
CA VAL A 139 -2.01 -16.36 -5.43
C VAL A 139 -3.17 -17.03 -6.17
N GLN A 140 -4.36 -17.07 -5.61
CA GLN A 140 -5.56 -17.56 -6.30
C GLN A 140 -5.91 -16.72 -7.55
N ALA A 141 -5.70 -15.40 -7.49
CA ALA A 141 -5.86 -14.52 -8.65
C ALA A 141 -4.83 -14.88 -9.75
N TRP A 142 -3.57 -15.12 -9.39
CA TRP A 142 -2.56 -15.62 -10.34
C TRP A 142 -2.94 -16.98 -10.92
N MET A 143 -3.41 -17.90 -10.09
CA MET A 143 -3.85 -19.23 -10.55
C MET A 143 -5.09 -19.19 -11.44
N SER A 144 -5.90 -18.14 -11.37
CA SER A 144 -7.05 -17.90 -12.22
C SER A 144 -6.69 -17.26 -13.57
N SER A 145 -5.49 -16.69 -13.68
CA SER A 145 -4.96 -16.10 -14.91
C SER A 145 -4.07 -17.13 -15.65
N PRO A 146 -4.35 -17.49 -16.90
CA PRO A 146 -3.60 -18.51 -17.63
C PRO A 146 -2.10 -18.26 -17.66
N THR A 147 -1.66 -17.04 -17.94
CA THR A 147 -0.26 -16.67 -18.09
C THR A 147 0.51 -16.67 -16.76
N HIS A 148 -0.12 -16.18 -15.69
CA HIS A 148 0.50 -16.21 -14.35
C HIS A 148 0.55 -17.65 -13.79
N LYS A 149 -0.51 -18.43 -14.04
CA LYS A 149 -0.57 -19.85 -13.66
C LYS A 149 0.51 -20.65 -14.38
N GLU A 150 0.73 -20.37 -15.68
CA GLU A 150 1.79 -21.02 -16.46
C GLU A 150 3.17 -20.79 -15.80
N ASN A 151 3.47 -19.58 -15.33
CA ASN A 151 4.70 -19.31 -14.62
C ASN A 151 4.77 -20.08 -13.29
N ILE A 152 3.71 -20.09 -12.48
CA ILE A 152 3.70 -20.82 -11.20
C ILE A 152 3.88 -22.31 -11.40
N LEU A 153 3.26 -22.90 -12.41
CA LEU A 153 3.27 -24.32 -12.67
C LEU A 153 4.30 -24.75 -13.73
N ASN A 154 5.22 -23.88 -14.12
CA ASN A 154 6.28 -24.24 -15.06
C ASN A 154 7.25 -25.24 -14.41
N PRO A 155 7.41 -26.47 -14.97
CA PRO A 155 8.30 -27.48 -14.43
C PRO A 155 9.79 -27.14 -14.59
N GLU A 156 10.11 -26.21 -15.50
CA GLU A 156 11.49 -25.81 -15.76
C GLU A 156 12.04 -24.89 -14.66
N TYR A 157 11.19 -24.18 -13.92
CA TYR A 157 11.68 -23.32 -12.85
C TYR A 157 12.03 -24.13 -11.60
N THR A 158 13.18 -23.78 -11.01
CA THR A 158 13.70 -24.40 -9.78
C THR A 158 13.88 -23.39 -8.65
N GLU A 159 13.89 -22.10 -9.00
CA GLU A 159 14.15 -21.02 -8.06
C GLU A 159 13.12 -19.88 -8.26
N ILE A 160 12.94 -19.09 -7.21
CA ILE A 160 12.07 -17.93 -7.21
C ILE A 160 12.71 -16.82 -6.38
N GLY A 161 12.57 -15.57 -6.84
CA GLY A 161 12.79 -14.38 -6.06
C GLY A 161 11.49 -13.65 -5.84
N ILE A 162 11.28 -13.10 -4.66
CA ILE A 162 10.04 -12.45 -4.25
C ILE A 162 10.35 -11.10 -3.61
N ALA A 163 9.69 -10.06 -4.07
CA ALA A 163 9.70 -8.75 -3.41
C ALA A 163 8.28 -8.29 -3.09
N VAL A 164 8.10 -7.73 -1.91
CA VAL A 164 6.88 -7.08 -1.45
C VAL A 164 7.23 -5.65 -1.05
N LEU A 165 6.74 -4.67 -1.77
CA LEU A 165 7.02 -3.26 -1.54
C LEU A 165 5.73 -2.48 -1.32
N SER A 166 5.58 -1.90 -0.13
CA SER A 166 4.50 -0.96 0.16
C SER A 166 4.95 0.48 -0.02
N GLY A 167 4.12 1.30 -0.64
CA GLY A 167 4.44 2.69 -0.92
C GLY A 167 3.23 3.47 -1.42
N SER A 168 3.48 4.57 -2.13
CA SER A 168 2.45 5.36 -2.81
C SER A 168 2.58 5.23 -4.31
N TYR A 169 1.51 4.82 -4.96
CA TYR A 169 1.42 4.74 -6.42
C TYR A 169 0.24 5.58 -6.89
N GLN A 170 0.51 6.61 -7.71
CA GLN A 170 -0.49 7.59 -8.16
C GLN A 170 -1.32 8.15 -6.99
N ASP A 171 -0.62 8.62 -5.95
CA ASP A 171 -1.18 9.18 -4.71
C ASP A 171 -2.03 8.21 -3.86
N ASN A 172 -2.04 6.91 -4.19
CA ASN A 172 -2.76 5.91 -3.43
C ASN A 172 -1.78 4.95 -2.72
N PRO A 173 -2.06 4.59 -1.45
CA PRO A 173 -1.34 3.53 -0.77
C PRO A 173 -1.45 2.24 -1.57
N THR A 174 -0.32 1.60 -1.86
CA THR A 174 -0.25 0.45 -2.76
C THR A 174 0.80 -0.52 -2.24
N THR A 175 0.52 -1.81 -2.30
CA THR A 175 1.51 -2.86 -2.17
C THR A 175 1.76 -3.47 -3.55
N LEU A 176 3.01 -3.48 -3.97
CA LEU A 176 3.49 -4.19 -5.15
C LEU A 176 4.09 -5.52 -4.72
N VAL A 177 3.80 -6.58 -5.47
CA VAL A 177 4.46 -7.87 -5.35
C VAL A 177 5.05 -8.22 -6.69
N VAL A 178 6.35 -8.53 -6.70
CA VAL A 178 7.10 -8.94 -7.87
C VAL A 178 7.70 -10.31 -7.59
N ASN A 179 7.45 -11.27 -8.47
CA ASN A 179 8.10 -12.55 -8.45
C ASN A 179 8.90 -12.75 -9.74
N PHE A 180 10.18 -13.04 -9.60
CA PHE A 180 10.96 -13.65 -10.67
C PHE A 180 11.12 -15.14 -10.43
N PHE A 181 10.78 -15.93 -11.43
CA PHE A 181 11.03 -17.36 -11.49
C PHE A 181 12.30 -17.61 -12.30
N GLY A 182 13.07 -18.64 -11.94
CA GLY A 182 14.30 -18.90 -12.64
C GLY A 182 14.72 -20.37 -12.63
N LYS A 183 15.50 -20.72 -13.67
CA LYS A 183 16.35 -21.91 -13.71
C LYS A 183 17.76 -21.44 -14.04
N PRO A 184 18.73 -21.60 -13.13
CA PRO A 184 20.10 -21.19 -13.42
C PRO A 184 20.68 -21.93 -14.63
N LEU A 185 21.55 -21.25 -15.37
CA LEU A 185 22.18 -21.81 -16.57
C LEU A 185 22.97 -23.10 -16.26
N ASN A 186 23.61 -23.14 -15.13
CA ASN A 186 24.48 -24.27 -14.68
C ASN A 186 23.79 -25.23 -13.70
N SER A 187 22.45 -25.28 -13.68
CA SER A 187 21.74 -26.27 -12.85
C SER A 187 22.07 -27.68 -13.30
N PRO A 188 22.52 -28.58 -12.40
CA PRO A 188 22.61 -29.99 -12.72
C PRO A 188 21.21 -30.49 -13.14
N ASN A 189 21.15 -31.27 -14.20
CA ASN A 189 19.93 -31.92 -14.65
C ASN A 189 19.51 -32.96 -13.59
N ILE A 190 18.60 -32.62 -12.68
CA ILE A 190 18.02 -33.55 -11.71
C ILE A 190 16.96 -34.37 -12.45
N GLY A 191 17.41 -35.23 -13.36
CA GLY A 191 16.53 -36.02 -14.20
C GLY A 191 17.10 -37.31 -14.74
N GLN A 192 18.31 -37.74 -14.31
CA GLN A 192 18.85 -39.05 -14.62
C GLN A 192 19.81 -39.53 -13.52
N GLU A 193 19.28 -39.98 -12.38
CA GLU A 193 19.94 -41.00 -11.60
C GLU A 193 19.42 -42.34 -12.07
N SER A 194 20.10 -42.92 -13.04
CA SER A 194 20.15 -44.36 -13.25
C SER A 194 21.55 -44.74 -13.67
N GLY A 195 22.26 -45.22 -12.68
CA GLY A 195 23.24 -46.30 -12.80
C GLY A 195 24.50 -46.10 -13.64
N THR A 196 25.61 -46.20 -12.93
CA THR A 196 26.87 -46.83 -13.28
C THR A 196 27.93 -46.12 -14.15
N ASN A 197 29.06 -45.98 -13.47
CA ASN A 197 30.45 -46.15 -13.91
C ASN A 197 31.19 -45.09 -14.73
N SER A 198 32.13 -44.52 -14.00
CA SER A 198 33.58 -44.40 -14.30
C SER A 198 34.06 -44.34 -15.75
N GLU A 199 34.94 -43.40 -15.89
CA GLU A 199 36.16 -43.33 -16.69
C GLU A 199 36.18 -42.49 -17.97
N ASN A 200 37.04 -41.50 -17.84
CA ASN A 200 37.96 -40.98 -18.88
C ASN A 200 37.41 -40.43 -20.17
N SER A 201 37.54 -39.12 -20.35
CA SER A 201 38.43 -38.65 -21.41
C SER A 201 38.58 -37.11 -21.40
N LEU A 202 39.83 -36.72 -21.36
CA LEU A 202 40.35 -35.38 -21.69
C LEU A 202 40.07 -35.02 -23.15
N ALA A 203 39.92 -33.74 -23.38
CA ALA A 203 40.11 -33.00 -24.63
C ALA A 203 38.98 -33.05 -25.66
N ASN A 204 38.26 -31.95 -25.77
CA ASN A 204 38.25 -31.16 -27.00
C ASN A 204 37.70 -29.74 -26.77
N SER A 205 38.56 -28.75 -26.87
CA SER A 205 38.16 -27.36 -27.05
C SER A 205 37.53 -27.18 -28.42
N GLN A 206 36.24 -27.00 -28.49
CA GLN A 206 35.59 -26.38 -29.62
C GLN A 206 34.68 -25.31 -29.12
N THR A 207 34.99 -24.10 -29.47
CA THR A 207 34.15 -22.89 -29.39
C THR A 207 32.84 -23.14 -30.13
N ASN A 208 31.83 -23.52 -29.37
CA ASN A 208 30.46 -23.41 -29.85
C ASN A 208 29.91 -22.07 -29.34
N GLU A 209 29.72 -21.11 -30.24
CA GLU A 209 28.79 -20.05 -30.08
C GLU A 209 27.44 -20.66 -29.67
N THR A 210 27.17 -20.66 -28.40
CA THR A 210 25.87 -21.07 -27.90
C THR A 210 24.93 -19.89 -28.21
N GLN A 211 24.15 -20.04 -29.28
CA GLN A 211 22.95 -19.25 -29.47
C GLN A 211 22.17 -19.35 -28.17
N VAL A 212 22.08 -18.25 -27.42
CA VAL A 212 21.16 -18.09 -26.33
C VAL A 212 19.77 -18.08 -26.97
N ALA A 213 19.19 -19.26 -27.13
CA ALA A 213 17.78 -19.40 -27.38
C ALA A 213 17.09 -18.94 -26.10
N GLY A 214 16.94 -17.64 -25.94
CA GLY A 214 16.06 -17.07 -24.95
C GLY A 214 14.67 -17.61 -25.24
N ALA A 215 14.24 -18.62 -24.47
CA ALA A 215 12.85 -18.99 -24.49
C ALA A 215 12.08 -17.72 -24.12
N ARG A 216 11.38 -17.19 -25.11
CA ARG A 216 10.53 -16.00 -24.98
C ARG A 216 9.35 -16.40 -24.09
N VAL A 217 9.58 -16.37 -22.77
CA VAL A 217 8.49 -16.53 -21.82
C VAL A 217 7.65 -15.28 -21.97
N GLN A 218 6.42 -15.46 -22.47
CA GLN A 218 5.49 -14.37 -22.63
C GLN A 218 5.31 -13.69 -21.27
N ALA A 219 5.53 -12.39 -21.25
CA ALA A 219 5.22 -11.60 -20.07
C ALA A 219 3.76 -11.84 -19.68
N ALA A 220 3.55 -12.38 -18.48
CA ALA A 220 2.22 -12.69 -18.01
C ALA A 220 1.39 -11.41 -17.87
N GLU A 221 0.13 -11.46 -18.25
CA GLU A 221 -0.78 -10.34 -18.11
C GLU A 221 -0.84 -9.85 -16.65
N GLN A 222 -0.84 -8.53 -16.48
CA GLN A 222 -0.85 -7.93 -15.14
C GLN A 222 -2.19 -8.13 -14.46
N ILE A 223 -2.20 -8.73 -13.28
CA ILE A 223 -3.40 -8.79 -12.45
C ILE A 223 -3.50 -7.50 -11.64
N ILE A 224 -4.52 -6.73 -11.96
CA ILE A 224 -5.01 -5.63 -11.14
C ILE A 224 -6.29 -6.12 -10.48
N LEU A 225 -6.33 -6.16 -9.16
CA LEU A 225 -7.63 -6.27 -8.52
C LEU A 225 -8.45 -5.07 -9.04
N PRO A 226 -9.62 -5.27 -9.66
CA PRO A 226 -10.47 -4.15 -10.00
C PRO A 226 -10.60 -3.34 -8.71
N THR A 227 -10.17 -2.08 -8.75
CA THR A 227 -10.46 -1.15 -7.66
C THR A 227 -11.95 -1.30 -7.46
N ALA A 228 -12.36 -1.89 -6.35
CA ALA A 228 -13.78 -2.00 -6.04
C ALA A 228 -14.32 -0.63 -6.36
N ALA A 229 -15.29 -0.56 -7.30
CA ALA A 229 -16.03 0.67 -7.52
C ALA A 229 -16.30 1.19 -6.13
N PRO A 230 -16.11 2.49 -5.84
CA PRO A 230 -16.27 2.97 -4.48
C PRO A 230 -17.67 2.48 -4.08
N ALA A 231 -17.71 1.30 -3.44
CA ALA A 231 -18.84 0.98 -2.62
C ALA A 231 -18.96 2.27 -1.85
N THR A 232 -20.13 2.87 -1.83
CA THR A 232 -20.40 4.02 -0.99
C THR A 232 -20.09 3.52 0.42
N ILE A 233 -18.78 3.39 0.68
CA ILE A 233 -18.27 3.11 2.00
C ILE A 233 -18.76 4.36 2.68
N ILE A 234 -19.81 4.20 3.50
CA ILE A 234 -20.05 5.12 4.58
C ILE A 234 -18.74 5.00 5.36
N THR A 235 -17.74 5.74 4.88
CA THR A 235 -16.42 5.74 5.46
C THR A 235 -16.65 6.15 6.90
N SER A 236 -15.91 5.56 7.81
CA SER A 236 -15.88 6.04 9.19
C SER A 236 -15.79 7.57 9.23
N ALA A 237 -15.14 8.21 8.28
CA ALA A 237 -15.14 9.66 8.05
C ALA A 237 -16.54 10.24 7.82
N ASN A 238 -17.42 9.60 7.06
CA ASN A 238 -18.82 10.06 6.86
C ASN A 238 -19.67 9.84 8.11
N LEU A 239 -19.42 8.75 8.86
CA LEU A 239 -20.06 8.54 10.17
C LEU A 239 -19.57 9.55 11.21
N TYR A 240 -18.27 9.89 11.22
CA TYR A 240 -17.74 10.95 12.08
C TYR A 240 -18.27 12.33 11.70
N GLN A 241 -18.40 12.64 10.41
CA GLN A 241 -19.01 13.89 9.92
C GLN A 241 -20.49 14.00 10.34
N LEU A 242 -21.27 12.93 10.18
CA LEU A 242 -22.66 12.87 10.66
C LEU A 242 -22.72 12.97 12.19
N GLY A 243 -21.80 12.32 12.91
CA GLY A 243 -21.70 12.41 14.37
C GLY A 243 -21.33 13.82 14.86
N LEU A 244 -20.39 14.50 14.22
CA LEU A 244 -20.01 15.88 14.56
C LEU A 244 -21.15 16.88 14.26
N ILE A 245 -21.85 16.72 13.14
CA ILE A 245 -23.02 17.56 12.80
C ILE A 245 -24.14 17.36 13.84
N THR A 246 -24.40 16.11 14.23
CA THR A 246 -25.44 15.82 15.26
C THR A 246 -25.05 16.37 16.63
N ILE A 247 -23.80 16.21 17.06
CA ILE A 247 -23.33 16.74 18.36
C ILE A 247 -23.37 18.27 18.37
N THR A 248 -22.91 18.94 17.31
CA THR A 248 -22.98 20.40 17.22
C THR A 248 -24.42 20.91 17.20
N THR A 249 -25.33 20.23 16.51
CA THR A 249 -26.76 20.57 16.48
C THR A 249 -27.41 20.39 17.87
N ILE A 250 -27.07 19.32 18.58
CA ILE A 250 -27.58 19.05 19.94
C ILE A 250 -27.06 20.12 20.93
N VAL A 251 -25.79 20.50 20.85
CA VAL A 251 -25.21 21.53 21.71
C VAL A 251 -25.86 22.90 21.45
N ILE A 252 -26.07 23.26 20.18
CA ILE A 252 -26.72 24.53 19.79
C ILE A 252 -28.18 24.55 20.27
N THR A 253 -28.96 23.50 20.03
CA THR A 253 -30.38 23.44 20.41
C THR A 253 -30.55 23.37 21.92
N SER A 254 -29.70 22.66 22.64
CA SER A 254 -29.71 22.60 24.12
C SER A 254 -29.35 23.96 24.73
N SER A 255 -28.37 24.67 24.13
CA SER A 255 -27.99 26.01 24.56
C SER A 255 -29.14 27.04 24.33
N LEU A 256 -29.82 26.98 23.19
CA LEU A 256 -30.96 27.82 22.90
C LEU A 256 -32.14 27.55 23.86
N LYS A 257 -32.43 26.32 24.23
CA LYS A 257 -33.46 25.95 25.22
C LYS A 257 -33.15 26.50 26.61
N LEU A 258 -31.88 26.47 27.06
CA LEU A 258 -31.48 27.04 28.35
C LEU A 258 -31.72 28.56 28.43
N PHE A 259 -31.65 29.27 27.29
CA PHE A 259 -31.85 30.72 27.21
C PHE A 259 -33.28 31.14 27.01
N SER A 260 -34.19 30.25 26.56
CA SER A 260 -35.61 30.54 26.35
C SER A 260 -36.46 30.39 27.61
N GLN A 261 -35.90 29.96 28.74
CA GLN A 261 -36.63 29.85 30.01
C GLN A 261 -37.01 31.26 30.52
N PRO A 262 -38.30 31.54 30.70
CA PRO A 262 -38.73 32.84 31.21
C PRO A 262 -38.20 33.05 32.64
N LYS A 263 -37.55 34.19 32.88
CA LYS A 263 -37.19 34.62 34.23
C LYS A 263 -38.45 34.78 35.05
N ASN A 264 -38.75 33.82 35.91
CA ASN A 264 -39.79 33.97 36.94
C ASN A 264 -39.42 35.13 37.85
N ARG A 265 -39.92 36.35 37.51
CA ARG A 265 -39.89 37.51 38.41
C ARG A 265 -40.86 37.18 39.54
N LYS A 266 -40.39 36.70 40.66
CA LYS A 266 -41.14 36.80 41.90
C LYS A 266 -41.20 38.26 42.27
N SER A 267 -42.39 38.86 42.12
CA SER A 267 -42.75 40.15 42.72
C SER A 267 -42.91 39.92 44.23
N LYS A 268 -42.16 40.62 45.03
CA LYS A 268 -42.51 40.98 46.39
C LYS A 268 -42.74 42.45 46.45
#